data_b23855d85a09ca46b34eb3f338580c51
#
_entry.id   b23855d85a09ca46b34eb3f338580c51
#
_cell.length_a   1.000
_cell.length_b   1.000
_cell.length_c   1.000
_cell.angle_alpha   90.00
_cell.angle_beta   90.00
_cell.angle_gamma   90.00
#
_symmetry.space_group_name_H-M   'P 1'
#
loop_
_entity.id
_entity.type
_entity.pdbx_description
1 polymer ?
#
loop_
_entity_poly.entity_id
_entity_poly.type
_entity_poly.pdbx_seq_one_letter_code
_entity_poly.pdbx_strand_id
1 'polypeptide(L)'
;MMGRENGLDKILEKKYNKCEEIGELANDLSGGWWNYRVIEKEHRWTNKAGKEYFERYFEIHEVYYKGDGEIWAWSENPMSLYVENFKEVGQLMKQIKKATKRPVLKLVKGIDGEEELVPTMKTLKQYREDFWKEIEMENETGRK
;
A
#
# COMPACT_ATOMS: atom_id res chain seq x y z
N MET A 1 -1.85 -8.17 -21.06
CA MET A 1 -1.97 -7.79 -21.50
C MET A 1 -1.76 -7.28 -21.92
N MET A 2 -1.99 -7.48 -21.29
CA MET A 2 -2.13 -7.08 -21.52
C MET A 2 -1.88 -6.39 -21.85
N GLY A 3 -2.10 -6.35 -21.25
CA GLY A 3 -2.19 -5.78 -21.49
C GLY A 3 -1.98 -5.10 -21.55
N ARG A 4 -2.44 -4.66 -21.65
CA ARG A 4 -2.65 -4.11 -21.79
C ARG A 4 -2.07 -3.23 -21.82
N GLU A 5 -2.01 -2.96 -20.94
CA GLU A 5 -1.96 -2.38 -20.97
C GLU A 5 -1.86 -1.56 -21.06
N ASN A 6 -2.28 -1.05 -20.93
CA ASN A 6 -2.48 -0.38 -20.95
C ASN A 6 -2.46 0.23 -20.84
N GLY A 7 -3.05 0.25 -20.10
CA GLY A 7 -3.41 0.59 -19.77
C GLY A 7 -3.25 0.68 -19.47
N LEU A 8 -3.77 0.62 -19.25
CA LEU A 8 -3.80 0.43 -18.96
C LEU A 8 -3.03 0.09 -19.09
N ASP A 9 -2.83 -0.22 -18.84
CA ASP A 9 -2.45 -0.64 -19.17
C ASP A 9 -1.93 -0.85 -19.25
N LYS A 10 -2.42 -0.74 -18.99
CA LYS A 10 -2.43 -0.88 -19.07
C LYS A 10 -2.54 -0.73 -18.83
N ILE A 11 -3.21 -0.56 -18.25
CA ILE A 11 -3.66 -0.55 -17.97
C ILE A 11 -3.48 -0.95 -17.94
N LEU A 12 -3.50 -1.34 -17.76
CA LEU A 12 -3.39 -1.76 -17.87
C LEU A 12 -2.54 -2.38 -18.07
N GLU A 13 -2.28 -2.70 -17.95
CA GLU A 13 -1.89 -3.01 -18.32
C GLU A 13 -1.67 -3.39 -18.31
N LYS A 14 -2.43 -3.37 -17.72
CA LYS A 14 -2.81 -3.47 -17.79
C LYS A 14 -2.95 -3.75 -17.64
N LYS A 15 -3.45 -3.97 -17.34
CA LYS A 15 -3.97 -4.23 -17.24
C LYS A 15 -3.49 -4.85 -17.18
N TYR A 16 -3.12 -4.98 -16.24
CA TYR A 16 -2.77 -5.21 -16.26
C TYR A 16 -1.89 -5.81 -16.09
N ASN A 17 -1.80 -6.45 -15.67
CA ASN A 17 -1.40 -6.71 -15.60
C ASN A 17 -1.30 -7.20 -15.25
N LYS A 18 -1.77 -7.84 -14.60
CA LYS A 18 -2.02 -8.09 -14.30
C LYS A 18 -1.80 -8.72 -13.69
N CYS A 19 -1.95 -10.12 -12.38
CA CYS A 19 -1.80 -10.65 -12.11
C CYS A 19 -2.62 -11.16 -12.07
N GLU A 20 -2.52 -11.39 -11.88
CA GLU A 20 -2.88 -11.51 -12.64
C GLU A 20 -4.15 -12.22 -12.64
N GLU A 21 -4.44 -13.42 -12.07
CA GLU A 21 -5.77 -13.96 -11.93
C GLU A 21 -6.65 -13.05 -11.13
N ILE A 22 -6.08 -12.46 -10.11
CA ILE A 22 -6.85 -11.53 -9.29
C ILE A 22 -7.19 -10.31 -10.08
N GLY A 23 -6.24 -9.83 -10.87
CA GLY A 23 -6.53 -8.70 -11.73
C GLY A 23 -7.62 -9.02 -12.71
N GLU A 24 -7.60 -10.23 -13.25
CA GLU A 24 -8.63 -10.64 -14.17
C GLU A 24 -9.99 -10.69 -13.51
N LEU A 25 -10.02 -11.21 -12.28
CA LEU A 25 -11.28 -11.27 -11.55
C LEU A 25 -11.85 -9.89 -11.34
N ALA A 26 -11.03 -8.94 -10.96
CA ALA A 26 -11.50 -7.58 -10.77
C ALA A 26 -12.03 -7.01 -12.05
N ASN A 27 -11.36 -7.26 -13.17
CA ASN A 27 -11.83 -6.79 -14.45
C ASN A 27 -13.17 -7.39 -14.81
N ASP A 28 -13.33 -8.68 -14.55
CA ASP A 28 -14.60 -9.33 -14.83
C ASP A 28 -15.72 -8.70 -14.06
N LEU A 29 -15.47 -8.34 -12.81
CA LEU A 29 -16.52 -7.81 -11.96
C LEU A 29 -16.91 -6.39 -12.32
N SER A 30 -15.99 -5.58 -12.79
CA SER A 30 -16.32 -4.18 -13.01
C SER A 30 -15.33 -3.48 -13.89
N GLY A 31 -14.56 -4.21 -14.68
CA GLY A 31 -13.48 -3.59 -15.42
C GLY A 31 -12.41 -3.02 -14.53
N GLY A 32 -12.29 -3.57 -13.32
CA GLY A 32 -11.37 -3.04 -12.36
C GLY A 32 -9.92 -3.42 -12.60
N TRP A 33 -9.09 -3.04 -11.67
CA TRP A 33 -7.66 -3.25 -11.79
C TRP A 33 -7.06 -3.29 -10.40
N TRP A 34 -5.76 -3.57 -10.31
CA TRP A 34 -5.09 -3.63 -9.02
C TRP A 34 -3.68 -3.11 -9.16
N ASN A 35 -3.11 -2.74 -8.02
CA ASN A 35 -1.70 -2.38 -7.98
C ASN A 35 -1.21 -2.61 -6.56
N TYR A 36 0.09 -2.47 -6.39
CA TYR A 36 0.69 -2.51 -5.06
C TYR A 36 0.62 -1.13 -4.43
N ARG A 37 0.29 -1.09 -3.17
CA ARG A 37 0.26 0.16 -2.41
C ARG A 37 0.90 -0.07 -1.06
N VAL A 38 1.52 0.97 -0.55
CA VAL A 38 2.02 0.96 0.83
C VAL A 38 0.84 1.26 1.74
N ILE A 39 0.67 0.42 2.76
CA ILE A 39 -0.41 0.59 3.73
C ILE A 39 0.18 0.82 5.10
N GLU A 40 -0.23 1.90 5.74
CA GLU A 40 0.15 2.20 7.11
C GLU A 40 -0.81 1.48 8.05
N LYS A 41 -0.25 0.76 9.02
CA LYS A 41 -1.03 0.02 10.00
C LYS A 41 -0.56 0.36 11.40
N GLU A 42 -1.41 0.08 12.37
CA GLU A 42 -1.10 0.34 13.77
C GLU A 42 -1.19 -0.93 14.58
N HIS A 43 -0.29 -1.04 15.51
CA HIS A 43 -0.30 -2.12 16.49
C HIS A 43 -0.34 -1.49 17.88
N ARG A 44 -1.34 -1.88 18.67
CA ARG A 44 -1.49 -1.35 20.01
C ARG A 44 -1.52 -2.50 20.99
N TRP A 45 -0.83 -2.32 22.12
CA TRP A 45 -0.84 -3.37 23.13
C TRP A 45 -0.65 -2.73 24.49
N THR A 46 -1.02 -3.48 25.51
CA THR A 46 -0.93 -3.03 26.89
C THR A 46 0.00 -3.97 27.65
N ASN A 47 0.95 -3.42 28.40
CA ASN A 47 1.84 -4.28 29.18
C ASN A 47 1.18 -4.69 30.49
N LYS A 48 1.90 -5.45 31.31
CA LYS A 48 1.35 -5.97 32.54
C LYS A 48 0.97 -4.88 33.52
N ALA A 49 1.66 -3.75 33.47
CA ALA A 49 1.37 -2.65 34.36
C ALA A 49 0.20 -1.80 33.87
N GLY A 50 -0.44 -2.17 32.77
CA GLY A 50 -1.55 -1.42 32.26
C GLY A 50 -1.17 -0.27 31.36
N LYS A 51 0.12 -0.11 31.06
CA LYS A 51 0.56 0.96 30.18
C LYS A 51 0.33 0.57 28.73
N GLU A 52 -0.24 1.50 27.98
CA GLU A 52 -0.53 1.28 26.57
C GLU A 52 0.65 1.68 25.71
N TYR A 53 0.89 0.88 24.70
CA TYR A 53 1.92 1.16 23.71
C TYR A 53 1.30 1.17 22.34
N PHE A 54 1.95 1.90 21.45
CA PHE A 54 1.44 2.11 20.11
C PHE A 54 2.60 2.11 19.14
N GLU A 55 2.42 1.42 18.05
CA GLU A 55 3.47 1.29 17.07
C GLU A 55 2.86 1.36 15.67
N ARG A 56 3.49 2.12 14.81
CA ARG A 56 3.07 2.27 13.43
C ARG A 56 4.02 1.50 12.54
N TYR A 57 3.48 0.79 11.56
CA TYR A 57 4.32 0.06 10.64
C TYR A 57 3.69 0.11 9.25
N PHE A 58 4.47 -0.30 8.25
CA PHE A 58 4.07 -0.18 6.85
C PHE A 58 4.27 -1.50 6.15
N GLU A 59 3.31 -1.87 5.32
CA GLU A 59 3.38 -3.08 4.51
C GLU A 59 2.94 -2.74 3.10
N ILE A 60 3.38 -3.55 2.14
CA ILE A 60 2.96 -3.40 0.76
C ILE A 60 1.96 -4.51 0.46
N HIS A 61 0.79 -4.13 0.01
CA HIS A 61 -0.29 -5.07 -0.29
C HIS A 61 -0.79 -4.86 -1.71
N GLU A 62 -1.43 -5.89 -2.24
CA GLU A 62 -2.21 -5.73 -3.45
C GLU A 62 -3.51 -5.05 -3.09
N VAL A 63 -3.86 -4.02 -3.83
CA VAL A 63 -5.10 -3.27 -3.61
C VAL A 63 -5.90 -3.32 -4.89
N TYR A 64 -7.16 -3.68 -4.77
CA TYR A 64 -8.05 -3.91 -5.91
C TYR A 64 -9.07 -2.79 -6.03
N TYR A 65 -9.26 -2.32 -7.25
CA TYR A 65 -10.09 -1.15 -7.52
C TYR A 65 -11.22 -1.53 -8.47
N LYS A 66 -12.34 -0.86 -8.29
CA LYS A 66 -13.41 -0.91 -9.27
C LYS A 66 -13.00 -0.09 -10.48
N GLY A 67 -13.80 -0.21 -11.56
CA GLY A 67 -13.49 0.54 -12.75
C GLY A 67 -13.41 2.05 -12.54
N ASP A 68 -14.14 2.56 -11.55
CA ASP A 68 -14.12 3.99 -11.26
C ASP A 68 -12.98 4.40 -10.34
N GLY A 69 -12.13 3.45 -9.93
CA GLY A 69 -11.00 3.76 -9.08
C GLY A 69 -11.25 3.59 -7.60
N GLU A 70 -12.46 3.24 -7.22
CA GLU A 70 -12.77 3.04 -5.81
C GLU A 70 -12.17 1.73 -5.32
N ILE A 71 -11.58 1.75 -4.13
CA ILE A 71 -10.99 0.54 -3.53
C ILE A 71 -12.10 -0.35 -3.02
N TRP A 72 -12.07 -1.63 -3.39
CA TRP A 72 -13.07 -2.54 -2.89
C TRP A 72 -12.46 -3.72 -2.12
N ALA A 73 -11.16 -3.94 -2.23
CA ALA A 73 -10.53 -5.05 -1.51
C ALA A 73 -9.01 -4.86 -1.50
N TRP A 74 -8.37 -5.60 -0.63
CA TRP A 74 -6.91 -5.67 -0.61
C TRP A 74 -6.52 -7.04 -0.09
N SER A 75 -5.27 -7.43 -0.33
CA SER A 75 -4.80 -8.75 0.06
C SER A 75 -4.73 -8.84 1.58
N GLU A 76 -4.98 -10.05 2.07
CA GLU A 76 -4.93 -10.28 3.52
C GLU A 76 -3.51 -10.16 4.04
N ASN A 77 -2.56 -10.69 3.29
CA ASN A 77 -1.16 -10.70 3.68
C ASN A 77 -0.37 -9.73 2.82
N PRO A 78 0.72 -9.18 3.36
CA PRO A 78 1.58 -8.33 2.53
C PRO A 78 2.21 -9.13 1.41
N MET A 79 2.66 -8.42 0.39
CA MET A 79 3.27 -9.06 -0.76
C MET A 79 4.53 -9.83 -0.36
N SER A 80 4.78 -10.90 -1.09
CA SER A 80 5.96 -11.70 -0.87
C SER A 80 7.08 -11.25 -1.81
N LEU A 81 8.30 -11.36 -1.34
CA LEU A 81 9.45 -11.08 -2.19
C LEU A 81 9.91 -12.31 -2.96
N TYR A 82 9.16 -13.40 -2.82
CA TYR A 82 9.49 -14.63 -3.53
C TYR A 82 9.17 -14.50 -5.02
N VAL A 83 10.10 -14.92 -5.84
CA VAL A 83 9.89 -15.03 -7.29
C VAL A 83 10.47 -16.37 -7.73
N GLU A 84 9.92 -16.89 -8.82
CA GLU A 84 10.31 -18.22 -9.27
C GLU A 84 11.52 -18.21 -10.19
N ASN A 85 11.84 -17.07 -10.78
CA ASN A 85 13.02 -17.02 -11.63
C ASN A 85 13.62 -15.62 -11.54
N PHE A 86 14.90 -15.55 -11.93
CA PHE A 86 15.65 -14.32 -11.73
C PHE A 86 15.14 -13.18 -12.60
N LYS A 87 14.44 -13.46 -13.68
CA LYS A 87 13.93 -12.40 -14.53
C LYS A 87 12.83 -11.60 -13.84
N GLU A 88 12.09 -12.26 -12.96
CA GLU A 88 11.00 -11.61 -12.27
C GLU A 88 11.46 -10.65 -11.18
N VAL A 89 12.73 -10.79 -10.76
CA VAL A 89 13.25 -9.92 -9.72
C VAL A 89 13.16 -8.45 -10.16
N GLY A 90 13.61 -8.16 -11.39
CA GLY A 90 13.59 -6.80 -11.88
C GLY A 90 12.18 -6.24 -11.98
N GLN A 91 11.23 -7.06 -12.43
CA GLN A 91 9.86 -6.63 -12.52
C GLN A 91 9.27 -6.34 -11.15
N LEU A 92 9.55 -7.21 -10.19
CA LEU A 92 9.05 -7.01 -8.83
C LEU A 92 9.60 -5.72 -8.24
N MET A 93 10.89 -5.47 -8.44
CA MET A 93 11.49 -4.26 -7.92
C MET A 93 10.86 -3.01 -8.53
N LYS A 94 10.55 -3.06 -9.82
CA LYS A 94 9.87 -1.93 -10.46
C LYS A 94 8.51 -1.68 -9.85
N GLN A 95 7.77 -2.74 -9.57
CA GLN A 95 6.45 -2.60 -8.98
C GLN A 95 6.52 -2.05 -7.57
N ILE A 96 7.51 -2.49 -6.81
CA ILE A 96 7.72 -1.96 -5.47
C ILE A 96 8.06 -0.48 -5.54
N LYS A 97 8.93 -0.10 -6.47
CA LYS A 97 9.30 1.29 -6.61
C LYS A 97 8.10 2.15 -6.95
N LYS A 98 7.23 1.67 -7.84
CA LYS A 98 6.02 2.41 -8.16
C LYS A 98 5.12 2.55 -6.95
N ALA A 99 5.00 1.48 -6.16
CA ALA A 99 4.16 1.52 -4.97
C ALA A 99 4.64 2.59 -3.99
N THR A 100 5.96 2.74 -3.84
CA THR A 100 6.50 3.72 -2.90
C THR A 100 6.29 5.15 -3.35
N LYS A 101 5.96 5.36 -4.60
CA LYS A 101 5.72 6.71 -5.11
C LYS A 101 4.25 7.11 -5.06
N ARG A 102 3.37 6.17 -4.78
CA ARG A 102 1.95 6.46 -4.66
C ARG A 102 1.64 6.91 -3.24
N PRO A 103 0.58 7.69 -3.04
CA PRO A 103 0.20 8.07 -1.68
C PRO A 103 -0.04 6.84 -0.82
N VAL A 104 0.38 6.93 0.43
CA VAL A 104 0.20 5.84 1.39
C VAL A 104 -1.27 5.72 1.75
N LEU A 105 -1.76 4.50 1.89
CA LEU A 105 -3.09 4.24 2.38
C LEU A 105 -3.00 3.86 3.85
N LYS A 106 -3.99 4.25 4.62
CA LYS A 106 -4.01 3.92 6.04
C LYS A 106 -5.17 2.99 6.33
N LEU A 107 -4.86 1.91 7.03
CA LEU A 107 -5.89 0.97 7.47
C LEU A 107 -6.50 1.51 8.75
N VAL A 108 -7.80 1.75 8.70
CA VAL A 108 -8.53 2.25 9.86
C VAL A 108 -9.67 1.29 10.17
N LYS A 109 -10.05 1.27 11.44
CA LYS A 109 -11.14 0.43 11.89
C LYS A 109 -12.29 1.32 12.30
N GLY A 110 -13.45 1.08 11.71
CA GLY A 110 -14.62 1.86 12.03
C GLY A 110 -15.22 1.49 13.37
N ILE A 111 -16.26 2.21 13.74
CA ILE A 111 -16.95 1.98 15.00
C ILE A 111 -17.52 0.57 15.04
N ASP A 112 -17.98 0.09 13.89
CA ASP A 112 -18.55 -1.25 13.81
C ASP A 112 -17.48 -2.34 13.71
N GLY A 113 -16.21 -1.98 13.78
CA GLY A 113 -15.12 -2.95 13.70
C GLY A 113 -14.71 -3.29 12.29
N GLU A 114 -15.35 -2.74 11.29
CA GLU A 114 -14.98 -3.00 9.91
C GLU A 114 -13.76 -2.18 9.53
N GLU A 115 -12.89 -2.81 8.75
CA GLU A 115 -11.66 -2.17 8.31
C GLU A 115 -11.87 -1.48 6.98
N GLU A 116 -11.14 -0.40 6.81
CA GLU A 116 -11.25 0.41 5.60
C GLU A 116 -9.90 1.02 5.29
N LEU A 117 -9.58 1.14 4.01
CA LEU A 117 -8.36 1.82 3.57
C LEU A 117 -8.71 3.24 3.18
N VAL A 118 -8.04 4.21 3.80
CA VAL A 118 -8.28 5.61 3.51
C VAL A 118 -6.99 6.26 3.00
N PRO A 119 -7.08 7.18 2.05
CA PRO A 119 -5.89 7.88 1.56
C PRO A 119 -5.32 8.81 2.62
N THR A 120 -4.00 8.84 2.74
CA THR A 120 -3.36 9.80 3.63
C THR A 120 -2.95 11.06 2.90
N MET A 121 -2.95 11.02 1.56
CA MET A 121 -2.50 12.13 0.72
C MET A 121 -1.01 12.40 0.87
N LYS A 122 -0.26 11.47 1.46
CA LYS A 122 1.18 11.60 1.62
C LYS A 122 1.89 10.41 1.02
N THR A 123 3.02 10.67 0.36
CA THR A 123 3.90 9.60 -0.12
C THR A 123 4.90 9.25 0.97
N LEU A 124 5.62 8.15 0.78
CA LEU A 124 6.68 7.79 1.73
C LEU A 124 7.75 8.87 1.81
N LYS A 125 8.01 9.55 0.70
CA LYS A 125 8.98 10.63 0.72
C LYS A 125 8.54 11.74 1.67
N GLN A 126 7.27 12.06 1.68
CA GLN A 126 6.74 13.09 2.57
C GLN A 126 6.78 12.64 4.02
N TYR A 127 6.51 11.36 4.28
CA TYR A 127 6.65 10.83 5.63
C TYR A 127 8.08 11.00 6.13
N ARG A 128 9.05 10.71 5.26
CA ARG A 128 10.44 10.83 5.63
C ARG A 128 10.83 12.27 5.89
N GLU A 129 10.35 13.17 5.05
CA GLU A 129 10.65 14.59 5.23
C GLU A 129 10.06 15.12 6.53
N ASP A 130 8.84 14.71 6.84
CA ASP A 130 8.20 15.12 8.08
C ASP A 130 8.98 14.59 9.28
N PHE A 131 9.44 13.35 9.19
CA PHE A 131 10.22 12.76 10.28
C PHE A 131 11.50 13.55 10.55
N TRP A 132 12.20 13.92 9.51
CA TRP A 132 13.44 14.68 9.69
C TRP A 132 13.17 16.07 10.23
N LYS A 133 12.07 16.69 9.82
CA LYS A 133 11.71 17.98 10.39
C LYS A 133 11.44 17.89 11.88
N GLU A 134 10.77 16.83 12.31
CA GLU A 134 10.52 16.65 13.72
C GLU A 134 11.81 16.52 14.50
N ILE A 135 12.75 15.77 13.96
CA ILE A 135 14.04 15.61 14.63
C ILE A 135 14.78 16.93 14.73
N GLU A 136 14.75 17.72 13.66
CA GLU A 136 15.40 19.03 13.68
C GLU A 136 14.76 19.94 14.72
N MET A 137 13.44 19.92 14.81
CA MET A 137 12.76 20.76 15.78
C MET A 137 13.10 20.36 17.21
N GLU A 138 13.18 19.06 17.47
CA GLU A 138 13.59 18.60 18.78
C GLU A 138 14.98 19.09 19.15
N ASN A 139 15.88 19.04 18.19
CA ASN A 139 17.24 19.52 18.43
C ASN A 139 17.27 21.01 18.70
N GLU A 140 16.47 21.78 17.96
CA GLU A 140 16.44 23.22 18.11
C GLU A 140 15.83 23.67 19.42
N THR A 141 14.79 22.97 19.87
CA THR A 141 14.16 23.35 21.12
C THR A 141 15.04 23.02 22.33
N GLY A 142 16.23 22.54 22.07
CA GLY A 142 17.15 22.34 23.15
C GLY A 142 16.77 21.21 24.03
N ARG A 143 16.38 20.15 23.42
CA ARG A 143 16.18 18.98 24.20
C ARG A 143 17.41 18.75 25.06
N LYS A 144 17.32 19.07 26.23
CA LYS A 144 18.50 19.04 27.09
C LYS A 144 18.56 17.78 27.88
#